data_5a7fa399ca411161dda25335bf096226
#
_entry.id   5a7fa399ca411161dda25335bf096226
#
_cell.length_a   1.000
_cell.length_b   1.000
_cell.length_c   1.000
_cell.angle_alpha   90.00
_cell.angle_beta   90.00
_cell.angle_gamma   90.00
#
_symmetry.space_group_name_H-M   'P 1'
#
loop_
_entity.id
_entity.type
_entity.pdbx_description
1 polymer ?
#
loop_
_entity_poly.entity_id
_entity_poly.type
_entity_poly.pdbx_seq_one_letter_code
_entity_poly.pdbx_strand_id
1 'polypeptide(L)'
;GNPWFARCAVNRVWFWLFGRGIVHEADDLRPDNPPCNPALMSYLEREFVASRYDLRRLLRLIATSTTYQLSPIPRSRKAAEETCFASYPVRRLDAEVLIDAVNQITGSTESYSSPIPEPFTFVPEDQRTIALADGSITSTFLELFGRPPRDSGMLSERNNAPSAAQR
;
A
#
# COMPACT_ATOMS: atom_id res chain seq x y z
N GLY A 1 -15.18 17.43 -16.33
CA GLY A 1 -14.97 16.41 -15.31
C GLY A 1 -14.29 16.99 -14.07
N ASN A 2 -14.36 16.31 -12.96
CA ASN A 2 -13.70 16.73 -11.73
C ASN A 2 -12.16 16.51 -11.85
N PRO A 3 -11.33 17.55 -11.90
CA PRO A 3 -9.88 17.41 -12.08
C PRO A 3 -9.22 16.76 -10.86
N TRP A 4 -9.80 16.93 -9.68
CA TRP A 4 -9.28 16.36 -8.43
C TRP A 4 -9.38 14.84 -8.37
N PHE A 5 -10.39 14.25 -9.01
CA PHE A 5 -10.57 12.80 -9.00
C PHE A 5 -9.38 12.07 -9.64
N ALA A 6 -8.95 12.50 -10.83
CA ALA A 6 -7.82 11.88 -11.51
C ALA A 6 -6.53 12.03 -10.70
N ARG A 7 -6.28 13.23 -10.16
CA ARG A 7 -5.12 13.54 -9.34
C ARG A 7 -5.06 12.70 -8.07
N CYS A 8 -6.17 12.64 -7.30
CA CYS A 8 -6.26 11.82 -6.10
C CYS A 8 -6.02 10.35 -6.41
N ALA A 9 -6.70 9.80 -7.43
CA ALA A 9 -6.57 8.40 -7.78
C ALA A 9 -5.14 8.04 -8.21
N VAL A 10 -4.53 8.86 -9.07
CA VAL A 10 -3.14 8.66 -9.52
C VAL A 10 -2.17 8.71 -8.35
N ASN A 11 -2.28 9.72 -7.48
CA ASN A 11 -1.40 9.84 -6.32
C ASN A 11 -1.57 8.68 -5.35
N ARG A 12 -2.80 8.20 -5.16
CA ARG A 12 -3.10 7.06 -4.29
C ARG A 12 -2.54 5.75 -4.87
N VAL A 13 -2.69 5.50 -6.16
CA VAL A 13 -2.11 4.31 -6.82
C VAL A 13 -0.58 4.35 -6.78
N TRP A 14 0.02 5.51 -7.00
CA TRP A 14 1.46 5.70 -6.85
C TRP A 14 1.92 5.41 -5.42
N PHE A 15 1.20 5.95 -4.42
CA PHE A 15 1.46 5.67 -3.01
C PHE A 15 1.41 4.17 -2.69
N TRP A 16 0.41 3.44 -3.18
CA TRP A 16 0.32 1.99 -2.95
C TRP A 16 1.55 1.24 -3.47
N LEU A 17 2.09 1.67 -4.60
CA LEU A 17 3.23 1.00 -5.22
C LEU A 17 4.58 1.42 -4.62
N PHE A 18 4.73 2.66 -4.20
CA PHE A 18 6.00 3.20 -3.71
C PHE A 18 6.04 3.49 -2.21
N GLY A 19 4.91 3.40 -1.50
CA GLY A 19 4.83 3.75 -0.08
C GLY A 19 4.86 5.26 0.22
N ARG A 20 4.98 6.09 -0.82
CA ARG A 20 4.95 7.56 -0.76
C ARG A 20 4.28 8.10 -2.02
N GLY A 21 3.46 9.13 -1.89
CA GLY A 21 2.83 9.81 -3.03
C GLY A 21 3.81 10.70 -3.81
N ILE A 22 3.46 11.04 -5.05
CA ILE A 22 4.11 12.12 -5.81
C ILE A 22 3.84 13.45 -5.11
N VAL A 23 2.63 13.63 -4.56
CA VAL A 23 2.32 14.57 -3.51
C VAL A 23 2.47 13.83 -2.19
N HIS A 24 3.35 14.29 -1.31
CA HIS A 24 3.57 13.65 -0.01
C HIS A 24 2.40 13.98 0.91
N GLU A 25 2.06 12.98 1.74
CA GLU A 25 0.74 12.75 2.32
C GLU A 25 -0.28 12.55 1.20
N ALA A 26 -0.57 11.28 0.91
CA ALA A 26 -1.24 10.85 -0.32
C ALA A 26 -2.59 11.54 -0.59
N ASP A 27 -3.23 12.08 0.44
CA ASP A 27 -4.53 12.75 0.37
C ASP A 27 -4.45 14.27 0.55
N ASP A 28 -3.28 14.81 0.85
CA ASP A 28 -3.09 16.24 1.07
C ASP A 28 -2.71 16.95 -0.24
N LEU A 29 -3.72 17.22 -1.06
CA LEU A 29 -3.56 17.88 -2.37
C LEU A 29 -3.72 19.40 -2.30
N ARG A 30 -3.42 20.01 -1.18
CA ARG A 30 -3.49 21.48 -1.02
C ARG A 30 -2.49 22.19 -1.92
N PRO A 31 -2.76 23.44 -2.32
CA PRO A 31 -1.85 24.22 -3.18
C PRO A 31 -0.45 24.45 -2.59
N ASP A 32 -0.33 24.48 -1.27
CA ASP A 32 0.92 24.65 -0.53
C ASP A 32 1.72 23.34 -0.38
N ASN A 33 1.16 22.21 -0.84
CA ASN A 33 1.82 20.91 -0.89
C ASN A 33 1.98 20.42 -2.36
N PRO A 34 2.94 20.96 -3.11
CA PRO A 34 3.09 20.64 -4.52
C PRO A 34 3.67 19.23 -4.73
N PRO A 35 3.38 18.58 -5.88
CA PRO A 35 4.01 17.33 -6.23
C PRO A 35 5.53 17.48 -6.39
N CYS A 36 6.29 16.49 -5.91
CA CYS A 36 7.75 16.45 -6.07
C CYS A 36 8.19 16.39 -7.55
N ASN A 37 7.30 15.89 -8.42
CA ASN A 37 7.47 15.91 -9.87
C ASN A 37 6.16 16.28 -10.57
N PRO A 38 5.91 17.58 -10.84
CA PRO A 38 4.69 18.04 -11.49
C PRO A 38 4.47 17.47 -12.89
N ALA A 39 5.54 17.28 -13.66
CA ALA A 39 5.46 16.74 -15.01
C ALA A 39 4.99 15.27 -15.00
N LEU A 40 5.51 14.46 -14.07
CA LEU A 40 5.08 13.08 -13.88
C LEU A 40 3.61 13.02 -13.46
N MET A 41 3.21 13.83 -12.49
CA MET A 41 1.81 13.89 -12.05
C MET A 41 0.88 14.20 -13.22
N SER A 42 1.16 15.26 -13.97
CA SER A 42 0.35 15.66 -15.12
C SER A 42 0.31 14.61 -16.24
N TYR A 43 1.42 13.90 -16.45
CA TYR A 43 1.48 12.80 -17.40
C TYR A 43 0.53 11.66 -17.00
N LEU A 44 0.63 11.19 -15.77
CA LEU A 44 -0.20 10.10 -15.28
C LEU A 44 -1.68 10.47 -15.22
N GLU A 45 -2.01 11.71 -14.84
CA GLU A 45 -3.39 12.22 -14.87
C GLU A 45 -3.97 12.15 -16.29
N ARG A 46 -3.24 12.59 -17.30
CA ARG A 46 -3.67 12.54 -18.71
C ARG A 46 -3.88 11.11 -19.19
N GLU A 47 -2.93 10.21 -18.90
CA GLU A 47 -3.02 8.80 -19.28
C GLU A 47 -4.23 8.12 -18.62
N PHE A 48 -4.48 8.44 -17.36
CA PHE A 48 -5.61 7.88 -16.61
C PHE A 48 -6.96 8.37 -17.17
N VAL A 49 -7.09 9.65 -17.46
CA VAL A 49 -8.29 10.22 -18.11
C VAL A 49 -8.47 9.65 -19.51
N ALA A 50 -7.41 9.61 -20.33
CA ALA A 50 -7.45 9.08 -21.69
C ALA A 50 -7.86 7.59 -21.73
N SER A 51 -7.50 6.82 -20.71
CA SER A 51 -7.90 5.42 -20.56
C SER A 51 -9.33 5.24 -20.02
N ARG A 52 -10.12 6.31 -19.88
CA ARG A 52 -11.43 6.30 -19.24
C ARG A 52 -11.40 5.77 -17.80
N TYR A 53 -10.38 6.18 -17.05
CA TYR A 53 -10.19 5.81 -15.65
C TYR A 53 -9.94 4.30 -15.41
N ASP A 54 -9.26 3.65 -16.34
CA ASP A 54 -8.85 2.24 -16.21
C ASP A 54 -7.68 2.10 -15.21
N LEU A 55 -7.99 1.66 -13.99
CA LEU A 55 -7.01 1.44 -12.93
C LEU A 55 -6.00 0.33 -13.28
N ARG A 56 -6.39 -0.70 -14.02
CA ARG A 56 -5.47 -1.78 -14.40
C ARG A 56 -4.41 -1.26 -15.37
N ARG A 57 -4.83 -0.41 -16.31
CA ARG A 57 -3.90 0.25 -17.23
C ARG A 57 -2.95 1.18 -16.48
N LEU A 58 -3.45 1.97 -15.53
CA LEU A 58 -2.63 2.85 -14.70
C LEU A 58 -1.60 2.05 -13.87
N LEU A 59 -2.04 1.00 -13.18
CA LEU A 59 -1.16 0.10 -12.43
C LEU A 59 -0.07 -0.51 -13.33
N ARG A 60 -0.44 -1.01 -14.51
CA ARG A 60 0.52 -1.57 -15.47
C ARG A 60 1.52 -0.52 -15.92
N LEU A 61 1.05 0.68 -16.27
CA LEU A 61 1.90 1.79 -16.72
C LEU A 61 2.98 2.12 -15.67
N ILE A 62 2.59 2.20 -14.39
CA ILE A 62 3.50 2.50 -13.29
C ILE A 62 4.44 1.31 -13.03
N ALA A 63 3.92 0.08 -12.92
CA ALA A 63 4.70 -1.10 -12.59
C ALA A 63 5.73 -1.48 -13.69
N THR A 64 5.46 -1.14 -14.94
CA THR A 64 6.41 -1.35 -16.05
C THR A 64 7.35 -0.17 -16.27
N SER A 65 7.23 0.90 -15.52
CA SER A 65 8.12 2.07 -15.62
C SER A 65 9.52 1.75 -15.13
N THR A 66 10.51 2.44 -15.68
CA THR A 66 11.89 2.36 -15.20
C THR A 66 12.00 2.74 -13.73
N THR A 67 11.20 3.70 -13.25
CA THR A 67 11.20 4.11 -11.85
C THR A 67 10.82 2.98 -10.91
N TYR A 68 9.81 2.17 -11.26
CA TYR A 68 9.40 1.02 -10.46
C TYR A 68 10.45 -0.11 -10.45
N GLN A 69 11.24 -0.21 -11.52
CA GLN A 69 12.27 -1.23 -11.71
C GLN A 69 13.67 -0.79 -11.22
N LEU A 70 13.78 0.39 -10.61
CA LEU A 70 15.04 0.84 -10.04
C LEU A 70 15.51 -0.07 -8.89
N SER A 71 16.82 -0.18 -8.75
CA SER A 71 17.44 -0.83 -7.60
C SER A 71 17.02 -0.15 -6.29
N PRO A 72 16.80 -0.92 -5.21
CA PRO A 72 16.56 -0.35 -3.89
C PRO A 72 17.83 0.23 -3.26
N ILE A 73 19.00 -0.01 -3.85
CA ILE A 73 20.27 0.55 -3.37
C ILE A 73 20.44 1.94 -3.98
N PRO A 74 20.33 3.02 -3.20
CA PRO A 74 20.47 4.37 -3.72
C PRO A 74 21.92 4.63 -4.13
N ARG A 75 22.11 5.29 -5.27
CA ARG A 75 23.45 5.73 -5.73
C ARG A 75 23.94 6.95 -4.96
N SER A 76 23.05 7.71 -4.37
CA SER A 76 23.30 8.90 -3.55
C SER A 76 22.29 8.91 -2.40
N ARG A 77 22.72 9.52 -1.28
CA ARG A 77 21.87 9.66 -0.08
C ARG A 77 21.37 11.09 0.10
N LYS A 78 21.22 11.85 -0.97
CA LYS A 78 20.65 13.18 -0.90
C LYS A 78 19.15 13.10 -0.67
N ALA A 79 18.63 13.80 0.32
CA ALA A 79 17.21 13.79 0.66
C ALA A 79 16.30 14.15 -0.53
N ALA A 80 16.71 15.07 -1.40
CA ALA A 80 15.98 15.44 -2.60
C ALA A 80 15.85 14.27 -3.61
N GLU A 81 16.83 13.38 -3.68
CA GLU A 81 16.80 12.22 -4.56
C GLU A 81 15.88 11.13 -4.01
N GLU A 82 15.86 10.94 -2.69
CA GLU A 82 14.92 10.02 -2.02
C GLU A 82 13.47 10.47 -2.20
N THR A 83 13.21 11.78 -2.10
CA THR A 83 11.85 12.31 -2.27
C THR A 83 11.33 12.21 -3.70
N CYS A 84 12.22 12.16 -4.70
CA CYS A 84 11.88 12.08 -6.13
C CYS A 84 12.04 10.68 -6.73
N PHE A 85 12.05 9.64 -5.92
CA PHE A 85 12.08 8.23 -6.38
C PHE A 85 13.29 7.87 -7.24
N ALA A 86 14.48 8.38 -6.89
CA ALA A 86 15.73 8.06 -7.58
C ALA A 86 16.23 6.62 -7.31
N SER A 87 15.63 5.92 -6.35
CA SER A 87 15.76 4.49 -6.08
C SER A 87 14.39 3.94 -5.67
N TYR A 88 14.22 2.61 -5.75
CA TYR A 88 12.98 1.99 -5.26
C TYR A 88 12.96 1.99 -3.73
N PRO A 89 11.95 2.58 -3.08
CA PRO A 89 11.88 2.61 -1.62
C PRO A 89 11.57 1.22 -1.07
N VAL A 90 12.50 0.66 -0.28
CA VAL A 90 12.27 -0.62 0.40
C VAL A 90 11.22 -0.42 1.49
N ARG A 91 10.21 -1.27 1.48
CA ARG A 91 9.17 -1.29 2.51
C ARG A 91 8.81 -2.72 2.87
N ARG A 92 8.35 -2.92 4.09
CA ARG A 92 7.80 -4.19 4.51
C ARG A 92 6.42 -4.40 3.88
N LEU A 93 6.09 -5.63 3.55
CA LEU A 93 4.74 -6.01 3.16
C LEU A 93 3.79 -5.81 4.34
N ASP A 94 2.54 -5.52 4.03
CA ASP A 94 1.47 -5.52 5.03
C ASP A 94 1.32 -6.94 5.61
N ALA A 95 0.90 -7.03 6.87
CA ALA A 95 0.86 -8.28 7.62
C ALA A 95 0.06 -9.38 6.89
N GLU A 96 -1.09 -8.99 6.31
CA GLU A 96 -1.98 -9.90 5.58
C GLU A 96 -1.33 -10.46 4.31
N VAL A 97 -0.61 -9.61 3.57
CA VAL A 97 0.10 -10.02 2.36
C VAL A 97 1.29 -10.91 2.71
N LEU A 98 1.99 -10.58 3.80
CA LEU A 98 3.15 -11.33 4.25
C LEU A 98 2.76 -12.75 4.69
N ILE A 99 1.73 -12.90 5.52
CA ILE A 99 1.29 -14.21 5.98
C ILE A 99 0.72 -15.06 4.84
N ASP A 100 -0.06 -14.46 3.93
CA ASP A 100 -0.55 -15.15 2.74
C ASP A 100 0.61 -15.69 1.87
N ALA A 101 1.67 -14.90 1.71
CA ALA A 101 2.85 -15.33 0.96
C ALA A 101 3.59 -16.48 1.69
N VAL A 102 3.75 -16.39 3.01
CA VAL A 102 4.36 -17.44 3.82
C VAL A 102 3.53 -18.73 3.72
N ASN A 103 2.22 -18.64 3.91
CA ASN A 103 1.30 -19.79 3.82
C ASN A 103 1.35 -20.46 2.44
N GLN A 104 1.43 -19.66 1.37
CA GLN A 104 1.56 -20.19 0.02
C GLN A 104 2.88 -20.95 -0.20
N ILE A 105 3.98 -20.48 0.40
CA ILE A 105 5.29 -21.13 0.27
C ILE A 105 5.37 -22.41 1.11
N THR A 106 4.81 -22.37 2.32
CA THR A 106 4.90 -23.47 3.30
C THR A 106 3.79 -24.50 3.15
N GLY A 107 2.70 -24.17 2.45
CA GLY A 107 1.50 -25.00 2.38
C GLY A 107 0.71 -25.02 3.70
N SER A 108 0.92 -24.05 4.59
CA SER A 108 0.21 -23.89 5.86
C SER A 108 -1.02 -22.99 5.71
N THR A 109 -1.84 -22.97 6.75
CA THR A 109 -2.97 -22.04 6.90
C THR A 109 -2.82 -21.29 8.22
N GLU A 110 -3.37 -20.08 8.26
CA GLU A 110 -3.39 -19.26 9.47
C GLU A 110 -4.65 -19.56 10.30
N SER A 111 -4.53 -19.53 11.62
CA SER A 111 -5.66 -19.61 12.53
C SER A 111 -6.06 -18.23 13.03
N TYR A 112 -7.33 -17.91 12.89
CA TYR A 112 -7.86 -16.61 13.27
C TYR A 112 -8.68 -16.69 14.56
N SER A 113 -8.76 -15.56 15.24
CA SER A 113 -9.64 -15.35 16.39
C SER A 113 -10.39 -14.03 16.24
N SER A 114 -11.54 -13.93 16.92
CA SER A 114 -12.30 -12.68 17.01
C SER A 114 -12.87 -12.52 18.41
N PRO A 115 -12.91 -11.31 18.99
CA PRO A 115 -13.64 -11.03 20.22
C PRO A 115 -15.16 -11.09 20.05
N ILE A 116 -15.63 -11.07 18.79
CA ILE A 116 -17.05 -11.19 18.47
C ILE A 116 -17.34 -12.64 18.16
N PRO A 117 -18.20 -13.33 18.95
CA PRO A 117 -18.44 -14.76 18.76
C PRO A 117 -19.30 -15.07 17.53
N GLU A 118 -19.22 -16.29 17.05
CA GLU A 118 -20.18 -16.81 16.08
C GLU A 118 -21.61 -16.85 16.66
N PRO A 119 -22.67 -16.65 15.85
CA PRO A 119 -22.63 -16.46 14.39
C PRO A 119 -22.43 -15.02 13.92
N PHE A 120 -22.13 -14.09 14.82
CA PHE A 120 -21.99 -12.67 14.50
C PHE A 120 -20.69 -12.35 13.74
N THR A 121 -19.66 -13.18 13.97
CA THR A 121 -18.43 -13.16 13.16
C THR A 121 -18.13 -14.56 12.67
N PHE A 122 -18.06 -14.72 11.37
CA PHE A 122 -17.60 -15.97 10.75
C PHE A 122 -16.08 -15.93 10.60
N VAL A 123 -15.42 -16.94 11.11
CA VAL A 123 -13.96 -17.11 11.02
C VAL A 123 -13.65 -18.24 10.05
N PRO A 124 -13.27 -17.93 8.80
CA PRO A 124 -12.99 -18.95 7.78
C PRO A 124 -11.71 -19.71 8.08
N GLU A 125 -11.69 -21.03 7.85
CA GLU A 125 -10.50 -21.86 8.09
C GLU A 125 -9.46 -21.80 6.97
N ASP A 126 -9.91 -21.58 5.72
CA ASP A 126 -9.09 -21.65 4.51
C ASP A 126 -9.04 -20.33 3.72
N GLN A 127 -9.64 -19.28 4.23
CA GLN A 127 -9.68 -18.00 3.55
C GLN A 127 -8.31 -17.31 3.60
N ARG A 128 -7.92 -16.69 2.49
CA ARG A 128 -6.72 -15.85 2.46
C ARG A 128 -6.89 -14.66 3.40
N THR A 129 -5.83 -14.35 4.13
CA THR A 129 -5.81 -13.25 5.11
C THR A 129 -6.16 -11.89 4.50
N ILE A 130 -5.70 -11.64 3.27
CA ILE A 130 -6.02 -10.39 2.55
C ILE A 130 -7.51 -10.22 2.27
N ALA A 131 -8.30 -11.30 2.33
CA ALA A 131 -9.74 -11.30 2.05
C ALA A 131 -10.59 -11.40 3.32
N LEU A 132 -10.01 -11.25 4.51
CA LEU A 132 -10.77 -11.16 5.76
C LEU A 132 -11.72 -9.97 5.72
N ALA A 133 -12.98 -10.23 6.04
CA ALA A 133 -14.06 -9.25 5.88
C ALA A 133 -14.07 -8.17 6.99
N ASP A 134 -13.50 -8.48 8.14
CA ASP A 134 -13.60 -7.64 9.34
C ASP A 134 -12.24 -7.51 10.04
N GLY A 135 -11.89 -6.30 10.45
CA GLY A 135 -10.69 -5.99 11.23
C GLY A 135 -10.70 -6.60 12.64
N SER A 136 -11.86 -7.04 13.15
CA SER A 136 -11.94 -7.76 14.44
C SER A 136 -11.41 -9.19 14.33
N ILE A 137 -11.34 -9.76 13.13
CA ILE A 137 -10.74 -11.08 12.90
C ILE A 137 -9.23 -10.90 12.81
N THR A 138 -8.50 -11.46 13.75
CA THR A 138 -7.06 -11.28 13.88
C THR A 138 -6.33 -12.60 14.17
N SER A 139 -5.01 -12.55 14.18
CA SER A 139 -4.13 -13.61 14.66
C SER A 139 -2.91 -13.00 15.34
N THR A 140 -2.19 -13.81 16.10
CA THR A 140 -0.92 -13.38 16.72
C THR A 140 0.07 -12.83 15.70
N PHE A 141 0.12 -13.42 14.50
CA PHE A 141 0.97 -12.93 13.42
C PHE A 141 0.54 -11.55 12.95
N LEU A 142 -0.75 -11.35 12.71
CA LEU A 142 -1.28 -10.08 12.21
C LEU A 142 -1.04 -8.93 13.20
N GLU A 143 -1.24 -9.17 14.49
CA GLU A 143 -0.96 -8.20 15.55
C GLU A 143 0.53 -7.89 15.64
N LEU A 144 1.37 -8.93 15.61
CA LEU A 144 2.82 -8.78 15.67
C LEU A 144 3.36 -7.95 14.48
N PHE A 145 2.79 -8.13 13.29
CA PHE A 145 3.22 -7.46 12.07
C PHE A 145 2.44 -6.18 11.74
N GLY A 146 1.67 -5.67 12.71
CA GLY A 146 1.17 -4.30 12.71
C GLY A 146 -0.18 -4.07 12.05
N ARG A 147 -0.97 -5.15 11.85
CA ARG A 147 -2.38 -4.99 11.52
C ARG A 147 -3.13 -4.48 12.75
N PRO A 148 -3.88 -3.38 12.67
CA PRO A 148 -4.67 -2.90 13.80
C PRO A 148 -5.84 -3.85 14.07
N PRO A 149 -6.27 -3.98 15.35
CA PRO A 149 -7.39 -4.86 15.74
C PRO A 149 -8.74 -4.35 15.20
N ARG A 150 -8.81 -3.11 14.77
CA ARG A 150 -9.95 -2.52 14.06
C ARG A 150 -9.40 -1.73 12.89
N ASP A 151 -9.63 -2.24 11.71
CA ASP A 151 -9.16 -1.57 10.48
C ASP A 151 -10.25 -0.62 9.98
N SER A 152 -10.08 0.66 10.26
CA SER A 152 -10.91 1.72 9.68
C SER A 152 -10.54 2.02 8.23
N GLY A 153 -9.53 1.35 7.69
CA GLY A 153 -8.94 1.63 6.39
C GLY A 153 -7.97 2.82 6.40
N MET A 154 -7.71 3.41 7.56
CA MET A 154 -6.71 4.47 7.69
C MET A 154 -5.30 3.88 7.74
N LEU A 155 -4.42 4.37 6.86
CA LEU A 155 -3.02 3.95 6.82
C LEU A 155 -2.26 4.29 8.12
N SER A 156 -2.69 5.33 8.84
CA SER A 156 -2.12 5.74 10.12
C SER A 156 -2.32 4.73 11.26
N GLU A 157 -3.28 3.82 11.12
CA GLU A 157 -3.53 2.77 12.12
C GLU A 157 -2.58 1.58 11.97
N ARG A 158 -1.93 1.43 10.80
CA ARG A 158 -1.00 0.35 10.53
C ARG A 158 0.39 0.69 11.02
N ASN A 159 0.97 -0.19 11.81
CA ASN A 159 2.35 -0.04 12.27
C ASN A 159 3.30 -0.98 11.51
N ASN A 160 3.79 -0.52 10.38
CA ASN A 160 4.75 -1.27 9.57
C ASN A 160 6.22 -1.04 9.99
N ALA A 161 6.47 -0.35 11.11
CA ALA A 161 7.83 -0.20 11.64
C ALA A 161 8.33 -1.54 12.23
N PRO A 162 9.61 -1.91 12.00
CA PRO A 162 10.19 -3.11 12.60
C PRO A 162 10.19 -3.02 14.13
N SER A 163 9.77 -4.09 14.81
CA SER A 163 9.83 -4.20 16.26
C SER A 163 10.85 -5.25 16.71
N ALA A 164 11.27 -5.18 17.98
CA ALA A 164 12.18 -6.17 18.55
C ALA A 164 11.55 -7.58 18.61
N ALA A 165 10.23 -7.66 18.75
CA ALA A 165 9.49 -8.93 18.81
C ALA A 165 9.40 -9.66 17.45
N GLN A 166 9.73 -8.98 16.35
CA GLN A 166 9.73 -9.55 14.98
C GLN A 166 11.09 -10.13 14.60
N ARG A 167 12.10 -10.04 15.46
CA ARG A 167 13.45 -10.56 15.28
C ARG A 167 13.58 -11.93 15.92
#